data_5c492446fb9f34e029b33caf3afbeeca
#
_entry.id   5c492446fb9f34e029b33caf3afbeeca
#
_cell.length_a   1.000
_cell.length_b   1.000
_cell.length_c   1.000
_cell.angle_alpha   90.00
_cell.angle_beta   90.00
_cell.angle_gamma   90.00
#
_symmetry.space_group_name_H-M   'P 1'
#
loop_
_entity.id
_entity.type
_entity.pdbx_description
1 polymer ?
#
loop_
_entity_poly.entity_id
_entity_poly.type
_entity_poly.pdbx_seq_one_letter_code
_entity_poly.pdbx_strand_id
1 'polypeptide(L)' 'MFKDNLIQLRKYHRLTQEDIAEKLGVTRQAIAKWEAGETIPDLDKCKMLAEIFEVSL' A
#
# COMPACT_ATOMS: atom_id res chain seq x y z
N MET A 1 12.54 0.33 4.42
CA MET A 1 11.58 -0.71 4.86
C MET A 1 10.28 -0.56 4.13
N PHE A 2 9.57 -1.65 3.93
CA PHE A 2 8.32 -1.63 3.16
C PHE A 2 7.31 -0.63 3.70
N LYS A 3 7.06 -0.66 5.01
CA LYS A 3 6.05 0.22 5.60
C LYS A 3 6.33 1.70 5.37
N ASP A 4 7.59 2.07 5.45
CA ASP A 4 7.98 3.46 5.27
C ASP A 4 7.79 3.89 3.82
N ASN A 5 8.12 3.00 2.88
CA ASN A 5 7.92 3.27 1.47
C ASN A 5 6.45 3.39 1.12
N LEU A 6 5.61 2.53 1.70
CA LEU A 6 4.18 2.58 1.44
C LEU A 6 3.58 3.91 1.89
N ILE A 7 3.93 4.34 3.10
CA ILE A 7 3.43 5.61 3.63
C ILE A 7 3.88 6.77 2.74
N GLN A 8 5.16 6.81 2.39
CA GLN A 8 5.70 7.89 1.59
C GLN A 8 5.12 7.93 0.19
N LEU A 9 5.01 6.78 -0.46
CA LEU A 9 4.45 6.70 -1.80
C LEU A 9 2.99 7.10 -1.81
N ARG A 10 2.24 6.65 -0.81
CA ARG A 10 0.83 7.02 -0.70
C ARG A 10 0.67 8.53 -0.57
N LYS A 11 1.45 9.14 0.31
CA LYS A 11 1.40 10.58 0.52
C LYS A 11 1.86 11.37 -0.70
N TYR A 12 2.89 10.87 -1.36
CA TYR A 12 3.39 11.49 -2.58
C TYR A 12 2.31 11.56 -3.65
N HIS A 13 1.52 10.49 -3.78
CA HIS A 13 0.44 10.42 -4.75
C HIS A 13 -0.87 11.00 -4.21
N ARG A 14 -0.85 11.55 -3.00
CA ARG A 14 -2.02 12.17 -2.35
C ARG A 14 -3.20 11.21 -2.21
N LEU A 15 -2.89 9.97 -1.88
CA LEU A 15 -3.90 8.94 -1.69
C LEU A 15 -4.09 8.66 -0.19
N THR A 16 -5.34 8.45 0.22
CA THR A 16 -5.64 8.05 1.59
C THR A 16 -5.47 6.53 1.70
N GLN A 17 -5.44 6.03 2.95
CA GLN A 17 -5.44 4.59 3.17
C GLN A 17 -6.67 3.95 2.52
N GLU A 18 -7.81 4.62 2.60
CA GLU A 18 -9.04 4.11 2.00
C GLU A 18 -8.96 4.07 0.48
N ASP A 19 -8.32 5.07 -0.13
CA ASP A 19 -8.12 5.07 -1.58
C ASP A 19 -7.32 3.85 -2.03
N ILE A 20 -6.25 3.54 -1.32
CA ILE A 20 -5.42 2.38 -1.65
C ILE A 20 -6.20 1.09 -1.41
N ALA A 21 -6.92 1.01 -0.28
CA ALA A 21 -7.71 -0.18 0.04
C ALA A 21 -8.73 -0.47 -1.06
N GLU A 22 -9.40 0.56 -1.55
CA GLU A 22 -10.38 0.43 -2.60
C GLU A 22 -9.76 -0.07 -3.90
N LYS A 23 -8.60 0.49 -4.25
CA LYS A 23 -7.89 0.08 -5.47
C LYS A 23 -7.42 -1.37 -5.41
N LEU A 24 -7.05 -1.85 -4.24
CA LEU A 24 -6.54 -3.21 -4.05
C LEU A 24 -7.64 -4.21 -3.72
N GLY A 25 -8.85 -3.75 -3.41
CA GLY A 25 -9.92 -4.65 -3.01
C GLY A 25 -9.72 -5.24 -1.61
N VAL A 26 -9.08 -4.49 -0.73
CA VAL A 26 -8.85 -4.91 0.66
C VAL A 26 -9.47 -3.89 1.60
N THR A 27 -9.46 -4.18 2.90
CA THR A 27 -10.00 -3.23 3.88
C THR A 27 -8.98 -2.15 4.19
N ARG A 28 -9.46 -0.99 4.65
CA ARG A 28 -8.58 0.06 5.12
C ARG A 28 -7.71 -0.43 6.29
N GLN A 29 -8.28 -1.30 7.12
CA GLN A 29 -7.54 -1.88 8.24
C GLN A 29 -6.32 -2.66 7.78
N ALA A 30 -6.42 -3.36 6.66
CA ALA A 30 -5.28 -4.08 6.11
C ALA A 30 -4.16 -3.10 5.74
N ILE A 31 -4.51 -1.99 5.10
CA ILE A 31 -3.52 -0.96 4.74
C ILE A 31 -2.88 -0.40 6.02
N ALA A 32 -3.69 -0.12 7.02
CA ALA A 32 -3.17 0.41 8.28
C ALA A 32 -2.18 -0.54 8.94
N LYS A 33 -2.46 -1.84 8.90
CA LYS A 33 -1.54 -2.85 9.45
C LYS A 33 -0.24 -2.91 8.68
N TRP A 34 -0.30 -2.81 7.35
CA TRP A 34 0.90 -2.79 6.53
C TRP A 34 1.75 -1.56 6.86
N GLU A 35 1.12 -0.40 7.02
CA GLU A 35 1.84 0.83 7.36
C GLU A 35 2.38 0.83 8.78
N ALA A 36 1.75 0.09 9.67
CA ALA A 36 2.25 -0.07 11.04
C ALA A 36 3.37 -1.12 11.15
N GLY A 37 3.60 -1.86 10.07
CA GLY A 37 4.61 -2.92 10.09
C GLY A 37 4.16 -4.19 10.78
N GLU A 38 2.87 -4.33 11.05
CA GLU A 38 2.32 -5.53 11.69
C GLU A 38 2.21 -6.71 10.73
N THR A 39 1.87 -6.44 9.48
CA THR A 39 1.78 -7.45 8.44
C THR A 39 2.34 -6.87 7.15
N ILE A 40 2.57 -7.76 6.17
CA ILE A 40 2.98 -7.33 4.83
C ILE A 40 2.00 -7.90 3.82
N PRO A 41 1.80 -7.23 2.67
CA PRO A 41 0.91 -7.76 1.64
C PRO A 41 1.52 -8.98 0.96
N ASP A 42 0.66 -9.84 0.41
CA ASP A 42 1.14 -10.96 -0.39
C ASP A 42 1.69 -10.44 -1.73
N LEU A 43 2.26 -11.37 -2.51
CA LEU A 43 2.92 -10.99 -3.76
C LEU A 43 1.97 -10.31 -4.75
N ASP A 44 0.74 -10.79 -4.86
CA ASP A 44 -0.23 -10.19 -5.78
C ASP A 44 -0.52 -8.75 -5.40
N LYS A 45 -0.69 -8.48 -4.11
CA LYS A 45 -0.94 -7.13 -3.63
C LYS A 45 0.28 -6.24 -3.81
N CYS A 46 1.48 -6.80 -3.63
CA CYS A 46 2.71 -6.06 -3.87
C CYS A 46 2.80 -5.63 -5.33
N LYS A 47 2.44 -6.52 -6.26
CA LYS A 47 2.44 -6.18 -7.68
C LYS A 47 1.43 -5.08 -7.99
N MET A 48 0.25 -5.16 -7.40
CA MET A 48 -0.76 -4.12 -7.60
C MET A 48 -0.30 -2.77 -7.06
N LEU A 49 0.36 -2.77 -5.90
CA LEU A 49 0.92 -1.55 -5.36
C LEU A 49 1.98 -0.95 -6.27
N ALA A 50 2.85 -1.79 -6.81
CA ALA A 50 3.87 -1.33 -7.75
C ALA A 50 3.25 -0.67 -8.97
N GLU A 51 2.17 -1.25 -9.49
CA GLU A 51 1.45 -0.68 -10.62
C GLU A 51 0.82 0.66 -10.28
N ILE A 52 0.18 0.75 -9.10
CA ILE A 52 -0.48 1.98 -8.66
C ILE A 52 0.54 3.11 -8.51
N PHE A 53 1.70 2.81 -7.96
CA PHE A 53 2.73 3.82 -7.71
C PHE A 53 3.74 3.94 -8.86
N GLU A 54 3.61 3.10 -9.88
CA GLU A 54 4.51 3.12 -11.04
C GLU A 54 5.97 2.96 -10.65
N VAL A 55 6.24 2.02 -9.74
CA VAL A 55 7.61 1.73 -9.28
C VAL A 55 7.96 0.28 -9.57
N SER A 56 9.25 -0.01 -9.56
CA SER A 56 9.76 -1.37 -9.72
C SER A 56 9.68 -2.14 -8.39
N LEU A 57 9.45 -3.43 -8.48
CA LEU A 57 9.60 -4.31 -7.32
C LEU A 57 11.09 -4.69 -7.10
#